data_bf14dec1077d8d739b3f45e893cd4a68
#
_entry.id   bf14dec1077d8d739b3f45e893cd4a68
#
_cell.length_a   1.000
_cell.length_b   1.000
_cell.length_c   1.000
_cell.angle_alpha   90.00
_cell.angle_beta   90.00
_cell.angle_gamma   90.00
#
_symmetry.space_group_name_H-M   'P 1'
#
loop_
_entity.id
_entity.type
_entity.pdbx_description
1 polymer ?
#
loop_
_entity_poly.entity_id
_entity_poly.type
_entity_poly.pdbx_seq_one_letter_code
_entity_poly.pdbx_strand_id
1 'polypeptide(L)' 'MAPDGAPVDETGTLVHESGGFLLKRDRGGTFTLDLRRTPVDLVEKRVRITGWETRPGHVDVEGIQKYRY' A
#
# COMPACT_ATOMS: atom_id res chain seq x y z
N MET A 1 -5.03 21.29 3.43
CA MET A 1 -5.76 20.52 4.45
C MET A 1 -5.25 19.09 4.47
N ALA A 2 -4.97 18.55 5.64
CA ALA A 2 -4.53 17.17 5.75
C ALA A 2 -5.69 16.23 5.41
N PRO A 3 -5.45 15.13 4.67
CA PRO A 3 -6.48 14.13 4.45
C PRO A 3 -6.88 13.47 5.76
N ASP A 4 -8.11 12.96 5.80
CA ASP A 4 -8.57 12.20 6.94
C ASP A 4 -7.77 10.92 7.05
N GLY A 5 -7.37 10.56 8.27
CA GLY A 5 -6.65 9.34 8.51
C GLY A 5 -5.24 9.57 9.01
N ALA A 6 -4.61 8.50 9.45
CA ALA A 6 -3.25 8.52 9.97
C ALA A 6 -2.23 8.35 8.84
N PRO A 7 -1.11 9.05 8.90
CA PRO A 7 -0.06 8.85 7.88
C PRO A 7 0.51 7.45 7.96
N VAL A 8 0.79 6.89 6.79
CA VAL A 8 1.31 5.53 6.66
C VAL A 8 2.60 5.56 5.83
N ASP A 9 3.59 4.85 6.31
CA ASP A 9 4.85 4.61 5.60
C ASP A 9 5.23 3.16 5.91
N GLU A 10 4.95 2.26 4.97
CA GLU A 10 5.12 0.83 5.21
C GLU A 10 5.82 0.15 4.05
N THR A 11 6.52 -0.92 4.38
CA THR A 11 7.11 -1.80 3.37
C THR A 11 6.45 -3.17 3.43
N GLY A 12 6.40 -3.82 2.30
CA GLY A 12 5.83 -5.16 2.20
C GLY A 12 5.74 -5.62 0.77
N THR A 13 4.99 -6.67 0.55
CA THR A 13 4.79 -7.24 -0.78
C THR A 13 3.45 -6.79 -1.33
N LEU A 14 3.47 -6.23 -2.54
CA LEU A 14 2.25 -5.83 -3.22
C LEU A 14 1.58 -7.06 -3.83
N VAL A 15 0.31 -7.23 -3.53
CA VAL A 15 -0.47 -8.38 -4.01
C VAL A 15 -1.73 -7.88 -4.70
N HIS A 16 -2.09 -8.52 -5.81
CA HIS A 16 -3.32 -8.22 -6.53
C HIS A 16 -4.30 -9.38 -6.30
N GLU A 17 -5.40 -9.10 -5.61
CA GLU A 17 -6.41 -10.11 -5.30
C GLU A 17 -7.81 -9.52 -5.43
N SER A 18 -8.73 -10.31 -5.96
CA SER A 18 -10.17 -9.95 -6.03
C SER A 18 -10.42 -8.57 -6.64
N GLY A 19 -9.65 -8.24 -7.65
CA GLY A 19 -9.82 -6.97 -8.36
C GLY A 19 -9.25 -5.76 -7.64
N GLY A 20 -8.55 -5.96 -6.53
CA GLY A 20 -7.93 -4.87 -5.79
C GLY A 20 -6.48 -5.17 -5.43
N PHE A 21 -5.85 -4.23 -4.74
CA PHE A 21 -4.47 -4.37 -4.32
C PHE A 21 -4.37 -4.42 -2.80
N LEU A 22 -3.45 -5.25 -2.33
CA LEU A 22 -3.17 -5.41 -0.92
C LEU A 22 -1.67 -5.27 -0.69
N LEU A 23 -1.32 -4.77 0.49
CA LEU A 23 0.07 -4.80 0.93
C LEU A 23 0.18 -5.80 2.08
N LYS A 24 0.96 -6.85 1.87
CA LYS A 24 1.33 -7.76 2.96
C LYS A 24 2.56 -7.18 3.63
N ARG A 25 2.36 -6.57 4.79
CA ARG A 25 3.43 -5.85 5.47
C ARG A 25 4.53 -6.78 5.92
N ASP A 26 5.76 -6.30 5.86
CA ASP A 26 6.91 -7.07 6.34
C ASP A 26 6.79 -7.45 7.81
N ARG A 27 6.20 -6.58 8.60
CA ARG A 27 6.03 -6.79 10.03
C ARG A 27 4.72 -7.49 10.39
N GLY A 28 4.02 -8.01 9.39
CA GLY A 28 2.75 -8.73 9.60
C GLY A 28 1.53 -7.87 9.36
N GLY A 29 0.45 -8.53 9.05
CA GLY A 29 -0.81 -7.87 8.73
C GLY A 29 -0.89 -7.45 7.28
N THR A 30 -2.09 -7.04 6.89
CA THR A 30 -2.39 -6.70 5.50
C THR A 30 -3.17 -5.40 5.46
N PHE A 31 -2.75 -4.49 4.57
CA PHE A 31 -3.54 -3.31 4.25
C PHE A 31 -4.23 -3.50 2.91
N THR A 32 -5.48 -3.06 2.83
CA THR A 32 -6.17 -2.87 1.54
C THR A 32 -5.75 -1.52 1.00
N LEU A 33 -5.33 -1.49 -0.26
CA LEU A 33 -4.78 -0.28 -0.85
C LEU A 33 -5.72 0.31 -1.89
N ASP A 34 -5.86 1.63 -1.85
CA ASP A 34 -6.54 2.40 -2.88
C ASP A 34 -5.45 3.09 -3.69
N LEU A 35 -5.22 2.61 -4.90
CA LEU A 35 -4.17 3.08 -5.78
C LEU A 35 -4.75 3.86 -6.94
N ARG A 36 -4.13 4.99 -7.27
CA ARG A 36 -4.59 5.83 -8.39
C ARG A 36 -4.21 5.24 -9.74
N ARG A 37 -3.20 4.40 -9.77
CA ARG A 37 -2.72 3.72 -10.97
C ARG A 37 -2.55 2.25 -10.69
N THR A 38 -2.55 1.46 -11.74
CA THR A 38 -2.30 0.03 -11.62
C THR A 38 -0.80 -0.22 -11.80
N PRO A 39 -0.05 -0.48 -10.71
CA PRO A 39 1.40 -0.66 -10.80
C PRO A 39 1.74 -2.11 -11.17
N VAL A 40 1.46 -2.48 -12.41
CA VAL A 40 1.62 -3.87 -12.85
C VAL A 40 3.05 -4.39 -12.68
N ASP A 41 4.03 -3.50 -12.81
CA ASP A 41 5.44 -3.88 -12.68
C ASP A 41 5.84 -4.18 -11.25
N LEU A 42 5.00 -3.80 -10.28
CA LEU A 42 5.32 -3.94 -8.87
C LEU A 42 4.56 -5.06 -8.19
N VAL A 43 3.63 -5.70 -8.89
CA VAL A 43 2.84 -6.79 -8.30
C VAL A 43 3.76 -7.96 -7.93
N GLU A 44 3.56 -8.49 -6.74
CA GLU A 44 4.35 -9.56 -6.12
C GLU A 44 5.79 -9.17 -5.82
N LYS A 45 6.08 -7.86 -5.90
CA LYS A 45 7.39 -7.34 -5.54
C LYS A 45 7.34 -6.61 -4.22
N ARG A 46 8.49 -6.46 -3.62
CA ARG A 46 8.60 -5.70 -2.38
C ARG A 46 8.55 -4.22 -2.68
N VAL A 47 7.68 -3.53 -1.98
CA VAL A 47 7.44 -2.10 -2.22
C VAL A 47 7.41 -1.33 -0.91
N ARG A 48 7.61 -0.03 -1.01
CA ARG A 48 7.34 0.92 0.07
C ARG A 48 6.19 1.79 -0.37
N ILE A 49 5.18 1.90 0.50
CA ILE A 49 4.05 2.77 0.23
C ILE A 49 4.01 3.90 1.25
N THR A 50 3.51 5.04 0.79
CA THR A 50 3.18 6.17 1.66
C THR A 50 1.77 6.60 1.34
N GLY A 51 1.07 7.08 2.35
CA GLY A 51 -0.31 7.52 2.18
C GLY A 51 -0.99 7.71 3.52
N TRP A 52 -2.28 7.47 3.54
CA TRP A 52 -3.12 7.77 4.69
C TRP A 52 -4.06 6.59 4.97
N GLU A 53 -4.09 6.16 6.22
CA GLU A 53 -5.04 5.13 6.63
C GLU A 53 -6.38 5.79 6.93
N THR A 54 -7.30 5.69 5.97
CA THR A 54 -8.59 6.37 6.06
C THR A 54 -9.61 5.60 6.90
N ARG A 55 -9.41 4.30 7.01
CA ARG A 55 -10.19 3.39 7.86
C ARG A 55 -9.24 2.32 8.34
N PRO A 56 -9.55 1.63 9.45
CA PRO A 56 -8.67 0.54 9.90
C PRO A 56 -8.37 -0.45 8.79
N GLY A 57 -7.09 -0.62 8.48
CA GLY A 57 -6.65 -1.55 7.46
C GLY A 57 -6.82 -1.09 6.02
N HIS A 58 -7.25 0.14 5.78
CA HIS A 58 -7.49 0.66 4.44
C HIS A 58 -6.65 1.92 4.22
N VAL A 59 -5.78 1.90 3.22
CA VAL A 59 -4.83 2.99 2.97
C VAL A 59 -5.08 3.62 1.61
N ASP A 60 -5.22 4.94 1.61
CA ASP A 60 -5.22 5.74 0.39
C ASP A 60 -3.77 6.03 0.06
N VAL A 61 -3.25 5.41 -0.98
CA VAL A 61 -1.83 5.45 -1.31
C VAL A 61 -1.52 6.69 -2.14
N GLU A 62 -0.60 7.52 -1.64
CA GLU A 62 -0.08 8.65 -2.38
C GLU A 62 1.13 8.30 -3.22
N GLY A 63 2.00 7.45 -2.68
CA GLY A 63 3.22 7.06 -3.37
C GLY A 63 3.52 5.59 -3.18
N ILE A 64 4.03 4.97 -4.22
CA ILE A 64 4.48 3.59 -4.18
C ILE A 64 5.75 3.47 -4.99
N GLN A 65 6.73 2.77 -4.46
CA GLN A 65 7.98 2.56 -5.15
C GLN A 65 8.55 1.21 -4.80
N LYS A 66 9.38 0.69 -5.69
CA LYS A 66 10.06 -0.57 -5.45
C LYS A 66 11.00 -0.39 -4.27
N TYR A 67 10.95 -1.33 -3.32
CA TYR A 67 11.79 -1.28 -2.14
C TYR A 67 12.96 -2.25 -2.29
N ARG A 68 14.17 -1.74 -2.09
CA ARG A 68 15.38 -2.55 -2.14
C ARG A 68 16.03 -2.59 -0.77
N TYR A 69 16.65 -3.71 -0.48
CA TYR A 69 17.44 -3.87 0.73
C TYR A 69 18.73 -3.05 0.66
#